data_8be1cdf8ddb7e35810451d052da4f779
#
_entry.id   8be1cdf8ddb7e35810451d052da4f779
#
_cell.length_a   1.000
_cell.length_b   1.000
_cell.length_c   1.000
_cell.angle_alpha   90.00
_cell.angle_beta   90.00
_cell.angle_gamma   90.00
#
_symmetry.space_group_name_H-M   'P 1'
#
loop_
_entity.id
_entity.type
_entity.pdbx_description
1 polymer ?
#
loop_
_entity_poly.entity_id
_entity_poly.type
_entity_poly.pdbx_seq_one_letter_code
_entity_poly.pdbx_strand_id
1 'polypeptide(L)'
;MTPLRRAIPAAFLLLSLSVVSPAQANDEVKQPIVPHMQAPGQAPTGVPDTTKQLTAEELADLMMARKEFREAALAYKKLVDQYPTSATIANKLGIALHKEYDLNGALRFYERAVKLDPTYADAQNNIGVIWYDKKKFGRAIRAYQKAIKMRSDLAVSYSNLGYAYFADKKYEQSISAFQQALKLDPTVMDHGSGRAGSTVQDRSVDDRAKFYFLLAKSFAEAGNFERSMIYLRKAKDEGYKSMKDVQTDPAFSAMMNLPEMQEVLAPKVQPDQQH
;
A
#
# COMPACT_ATOMS: atom_id res chain seq x y z
N MET A 1 -44.31 -43.11 -15.50
CA MET A 1 -44.22 -43.14 -14.02
C MET A 1 -43.43 -41.92 -13.61
N THR A 2 -44.12 -40.88 -13.22
CA THR A 2 -43.58 -39.56 -12.78
C THR A 2 -43.41 -39.54 -11.27
N PRO A 3 -42.33 -38.99 -10.71
CA PRO A 3 -42.30 -38.69 -9.29
C PRO A 3 -42.62 -37.21 -9.00
N LEU A 4 -43.45 -37.09 -7.97
CA LEU A 4 -44.02 -35.90 -7.36
C LEU A 4 -42.98 -34.81 -7.02
N ARG A 5 -43.33 -33.59 -7.38
CA ARG A 5 -42.80 -32.35 -6.76
C ARG A 5 -43.42 -32.17 -5.37
N ARG A 6 -42.60 -32.06 -4.34
CA ARG A 6 -43.01 -31.54 -3.02
C ARG A 6 -42.64 -30.05 -2.92
N ALA A 7 -43.66 -29.23 -2.81
CA ALA A 7 -43.57 -27.82 -2.47
C ALA A 7 -43.33 -27.63 -0.97
N ILE A 8 -42.44 -26.68 -0.61
CA ILE A 8 -42.22 -26.22 0.76
C ILE A 8 -42.97 -24.89 0.90
N PRO A 9 -43.82 -24.70 1.91
CA PRO A 9 -44.55 -23.45 2.10
C PRO A 9 -43.66 -22.37 2.75
N ALA A 10 -43.72 -21.14 2.22
CA ALA A 10 -43.14 -19.96 2.79
C ALA A 10 -43.91 -19.57 4.05
N ALA A 11 -43.21 -19.51 5.18
CA ALA A 11 -43.71 -18.94 6.42
C ALA A 11 -43.48 -17.42 6.41
N PHE A 12 -44.57 -16.68 6.34
CA PHE A 12 -44.61 -15.23 6.59
C PHE A 12 -44.43 -14.97 8.09
N LEU A 13 -43.33 -14.32 8.48
CA LEU A 13 -43.14 -13.80 9.82
C LEU A 13 -43.55 -12.31 9.82
N LEU A 14 -44.74 -12.06 10.36
CA LEU A 14 -45.24 -10.70 10.67
C LEU A 14 -44.50 -10.16 11.90
N LEU A 15 -43.60 -9.20 11.71
CA LEU A 15 -43.07 -8.39 12.80
C LEU A 15 -44.02 -7.21 13.07
N SER A 16 -44.65 -7.25 14.24
CA SER A 16 -45.45 -6.17 14.82
C SER A 16 -44.55 -4.97 15.16
N LEU A 17 -44.76 -3.85 14.47
CA LEU A 17 -44.24 -2.54 14.89
C LEU A 17 -45.02 -2.02 16.09
N SER A 18 -44.41 -2.01 17.26
CA SER A 18 -44.86 -1.24 18.42
C SER A 18 -44.53 0.22 18.23
N VAL A 19 -45.57 1.03 18.03
CA VAL A 19 -45.50 2.50 17.98
C VAL A 19 -45.28 3.00 19.42
N VAL A 20 -44.09 3.54 19.67
CA VAL A 20 -43.80 4.31 20.90
C VAL A 20 -44.17 5.77 20.62
N SER A 21 -45.18 6.30 21.33
CA SER A 21 -45.52 7.72 21.33
C SER A 21 -44.41 8.56 21.96
N PRO A 22 -44.00 9.65 21.34
CA PRO A 22 -43.09 10.60 21.98
C PRO A 22 -43.86 11.46 22.98
N ALA A 23 -43.35 11.51 24.21
CA ALA A 23 -43.77 12.42 25.26
C ALA A 23 -43.57 13.87 24.81
N GLN A 24 -44.58 14.69 25.07
CA GLN A 24 -44.57 16.14 24.85
C GLN A 24 -43.51 16.79 25.76
N ALA A 25 -42.45 17.32 25.16
CA ALA A 25 -41.59 18.32 25.79
C ALA A 25 -42.07 19.70 25.33
N ASN A 26 -42.45 20.52 26.28
CA ASN A 26 -42.78 21.93 26.09
C ASN A 26 -41.49 22.70 25.75
N ASP A 27 -41.29 23.00 24.51
CA ASP A 27 -40.29 24.00 24.11
C ASP A 27 -40.96 25.36 23.97
N GLU A 28 -40.62 26.26 24.90
CA GLU A 28 -40.86 27.68 24.76
C GLU A 28 -40.22 28.21 23.49
N VAL A 29 -41.06 28.59 22.55
CA VAL A 29 -40.65 29.32 21.32
C VAL A 29 -40.15 30.70 21.73
N LYS A 30 -38.86 30.86 21.90
CA LYS A 30 -38.21 32.17 21.90
C LYS A 30 -38.26 32.73 20.50
N GLN A 31 -39.08 33.80 20.33
CA GLN A 31 -39.12 34.55 19.10
C GLN A 31 -37.74 35.13 18.77
N PRO A 32 -37.31 35.10 17.48
CA PRO A 32 -36.07 35.73 17.09
C PRO A 32 -36.21 37.25 17.15
N ILE A 33 -35.28 37.88 17.88
CA ILE A 33 -35.10 39.31 17.91
C ILE A 33 -34.70 39.78 16.50
N VAL A 34 -35.58 40.49 15.81
CA VAL A 34 -35.29 41.12 14.50
C VAL A 34 -34.46 42.39 14.78
N PRO A 35 -33.20 42.48 14.33
CA PRO A 35 -32.47 43.74 14.42
C PRO A 35 -33.07 44.76 13.45
N HIS A 36 -33.28 45.96 13.94
CA HIS A 36 -33.70 47.10 13.17
C HIS A 36 -32.82 47.30 11.92
N MET A 37 -33.46 47.37 10.75
CA MET A 37 -32.82 47.78 9.51
C MET A 37 -32.32 49.23 9.65
N GLN A 38 -31.00 49.39 9.71
CA GLN A 38 -30.34 50.65 9.40
C GLN A 38 -30.09 50.70 7.89
N ALA A 39 -30.27 51.91 7.36
CA ALA A 39 -30.14 52.26 5.94
C ALA A 39 -28.76 51.83 5.32
N PRO A 40 -28.69 51.70 3.98
CA PRO A 40 -27.54 51.11 3.30
C PRO A 40 -26.31 52.02 3.38
N GLY A 41 -25.47 51.75 4.36
CA GLY A 41 -24.10 52.24 4.42
C GLY A 41 -23.17 51.19 3.82
N GLN A 42 -22.39 51.62 2.86
CA GLN A 42 -21.26 51.01 2.16
C GLN A 42 -20.93 49.56 2.58
N ALA A 43 -21.08 48.61 1.64
CA ALA A 43 -20.60 47.26 1.75
C ALA A 43 -19.12 47.24 2.18
N PRO A 44 -18.71 46.43 3.17
CA PRO A 44 -17.30 46.22 3.46
C PRO A 44 -16.64 45.59 2.24
N THR A 45 -15.83 46.36 1.55
CA THR A 45 -14.90 45.92 0.53
C THR A 45 -13.83 45.08 1.23
N GLY A 46 -13.95 43.75 1.16
CA GLY A 46 -12.94 42.89 1.73
C GLY A 46 -13.47 41.54 2.22
N VAL A 47 -14.32 40.87 1.42
CA VAL A 47 -14.36 39.41 1.51
C VAL A 47 -13.07 38.94 0.86
N PRO A 48 -12.11 38.31 1.59
CA PRO A 48 -10.96 37.76 0.93
C PRO A 48 -11.49 36.73 -0.07
N ASP A 49 -11.14 36.94 -1.35
CA ASP A 49 -11.42 36.00 -2.42
C ASP A 49 -10.70 34.68 -2.07
N THR A 50 -11.41 33.76 -1.42
CA THR A 50 -10.90 32.45 -0.99
C THR A 50 -10.95 31.44 -2.13
N THR A 51 -11.27 31.85 -3.35
CA THR A 51 -11.08 31.03 -4.53
C THR A 51 -9.62 31.09 -4.99
N LYS A 52 -8.70 30.49 -4.19
CA LYS A 52 -7.34 30.24 -4.65
C LYS A 52 -7.44 29.35 -5.90
N GLN A 53 -7.23 29.96 -7.07
CA GLN A 53 -7.23 29.25 -8.32
C GLN A 53 -6.04 28.26 -8.30
N LEU A 54 -6.31 26.97 -8.45
CA LEU A 54 -5.27 25.94 -8.48
C LEU A 54 -4.28 26.21 -9.61
N THR A 55 -3.00 26.08 -9.34
CA THR A 55 -1.97 26.08 -10.38
C THR A 55 -2.15 24.86 -11.30
N ALA A 56 -1.58 24.92 -12.49
CA ALA A 56 -1.62 23.79 -13.43
C ALA A 56 -0.99 22.52 -12.84
N GLU A 57 0.01 22.66 -11.96
CA GLU A 57 0.63 21.52 -11.26
C GLU A 57 -0.29 20.96 -10.18
N GLU A 58 -0.90 21.82 -9.33
CA GLU A 58 -1.86 21.40 -8.31
C GLU A 58 -3.08 20.70 -8.96
N LEU A 59 -3.52 21.17 -10.14
CA LEU A 59 -4.60 20.52 -10.87
C LEU A 59 -4.20 19.13 -11.36
N ALA A 60 -2.97 18.96 -11.89
CA ALA A 60 -2.46 17.66 -12.30
C ALA A 60 -2.28 16.71 -11.10
N ASP A 61 -1.81 17.21 -9.95
CA ASP A 61 -1.72 16.46 -8.70
C ASP A 61 -3.12 16.00 -8.21
N LEU A 62 -4.14 16.85 -8.35
CA LEU A 62 -5.53 16.52 -8.03
C LEU A 62 -6.07 15.39 -8.95
N MET A 63 -5.77 15.44 -10.25
CA MET A 63 -6.12 14.37 -11.19
C MET A 63 -5.46 13.05 -10.78
N MET A 64 -4.18 13.06 -10.37
CA MET A 64 -3.50 11.89 -9.81
C MET A 64 -4.22 11.32 -8.59
N ALA A 65 -4.62 12.19 -7.65
CA ALA A 65 -5.35 11.79 -6.44
C ALA A 65 -6.72 11.16 -6.76
N ARG A 66 -7.39 11.64 -7.81
CA ARG A 66 -8.64 11.08 -8.33
C ARG A 66 -8.47 9.83 -9.20
N LYS A 67 -7.22 9.39 -9.41
CA LYS A 67 -6.86 8.26 -10.29
C LYS A 67 -7.18 8.51 -11.77
N GLU A 68 -7.34 9.76 -12.17
CA GLU A 68 -7.49 10.22 -13.56
C GLU A 68 -6.10 10.26 -14.22
N PHE A 69 -5.47 9.10 -14.34
CA PHE A 69 -4.03 9.00 -14.64
C PHE A 69 -3.68 9.50 -16.05
N ARG A 70 -4.57 9.26 -17.01
CA ARG A 70 -4.40 9.71 -18.39
C ARG A 70 -4.43 11.23 -18.50
N GLU A 71 -5.41 11.85 -17.85
CA GLU A 71 -5.59 13.29 -17.79
C GLU A 71 -4.42 13.94 -17.06
N ALA A 72 -3.98 13.36 -15.94
CA ALA A 72 -2.80 13.79 -15.22
C ALA A 72 -1.53 13.71 -16.09
N ALA A 73 -1.34 12.62 -16.84
CA ALA A 73 -0.19 12.48 -17.76
C ALA A 73 -0.20 13.55 -18.85
N LEU A 74 -1.38 13.89 -19.41
CA LEU A 74 -1.51 14.96 -20.39
C LEU A 74 -1.21 16.34 -19.79
N ALA A 75 -1.67 16.59 -18.56
CA ALA A 75 -1.41 17.83 -17.83
C ALA A 75 0.10 17.98 -17.49
N TYR A 76 0.72 16.94 -16.93
CA TYR A 76 2.17 16.96 -16.67
C TYR A 76 3.01 17.06 -17.94
N LYS A 77 2.55 16.49 -19.05
CA LYS A 77 3.27 16.65 -20.33
C LYS A 77 3.34 18.11 -20.76
N LYS A 78 2.23 18.86 -20.65
CA LYS A 78 2.23 20.30 -20.89
C LYS A 78 3.18 21.05 -19.95
N LEU A 79 3.21 20.65 -18.67
CA LEU A 79 4.12 21.24 -17.68
C LEU A 79 5.60 20.93 -17.99
N VAL A 80 5.91 19.72 -18.48
CA VAL A 80 7.28 19.37 -18.93
C VAL A 80 7.72 20.23 -20.12
N ASP A 81 6.79 20.62 -21.01
CA ASP A 81 7.09 21.51 -22.15
C ASP A 81 7.32 22.95 -21.66
N GLN A 82 6.59 23.41 -20.65
CA GLN A 82 6.76 24.73 -20.02
C GLN A 82 8.00 24.82 -19.12
N TYR A 83 8.32 23.74 -18.41
CA TYR A 83 9.42 23.66 -17.43
C TYR A 83 10.38 22.52 -17.79
N PRO A 84 11.10 22.60 -18.90
CA PRO A 84 11.88 21.48 -19.47
C PRO A 84 13.06 21.03 -18.60
N THR A 85 13.46 21.84 -17.63
CA THR A 85 14.57 21.56 -16.69
C THR A 85 14.10 21.09 -15.31
N SER A 86 12.78 20.96 -15.08
CA SER A 86 12.25 20.49 -13.80
C SER A 86 12.34 18.97 -13.69
N ALA A 87 13.24 18.49 -12.83
CA ALA A 87 13.36 17.07 -12.50
C ALA A 87 12.07 16.55 -11.82
N THR A 88 11.47 17.37 -10.95
CA THR A 88 10.25 17.02 -10.22
C THR A 88 9.08 16.78 -11.17
N ILE A 89 8.84 17.71 -12.12
CA ILE A 89 7.74 17.56 -13.09
C ILE A 89 7.98 16.36 -14.00
N ALA A 90 9.24 16.14 -14.44
CA ALA A 90 9.59 14.95 -15.20
C ALA A 90 9.28 13.65 -14.43
N ASN A 91 9.64 13.60 -13.14
CA ASN A 91 9.31 12.45 -12.29
C ASN A 91 7.80 12.26 -12.11
N LYS A 92 7.03 13.34 -11.88
CA LYS A 92 5.56 13.29 -11.77
C LYS A 92 4.91 12.76 -13.06
N LEU A 93 5.37 13.19 -14.23
CA LEU A 93 4.92 12.62 -15.51
C LEU A 93 5.25 11.13 -15.61
N GLY A 94 6.46 10.74 -15.20
CA GLY A 94 6.85 9.33 -15.11
C GLY A 94 5.91 8.51 -14.25
N ILE A 95 5.48 9.04 -13.09
CA ILE A 95 4.52 8.38 -12.19
C ILE A 95 3.16 8.22 -12.88
N ALA A 96 2.63 9.27 -13.52
CA ALA A 96 1.35 9.20 -14.22
C ALA A 96 1.37 8.16 -15.35
N LEU A 97 2.40 8.16 -16.19
CA LEU A 97 2.60 7.16 -17.26
C LEU A 97 2.74 5.74 -16.69
N HIS A 98 3.41 5.57 -15.57
CA HIS A 98 3.53 4.26 -14.91
C HIS A 98 2.15 3.75 -14.45
N LYS A 99 1.30 4.62 -13.92
CA LYS A 99 -0.08 4.27 -13.55
C LYS A 99 -0.93 3.86 -14.75
N GLU A 100 -0.66 4.47 -15.93
CA GLU A 100 -1.26 4.11 -17.22
C GLU A 100 -0.64 2.87 -17.88
N TYR A 101 0.31 2.20 -17.22
CA TYR A 101 1.05 1.06 -17.76
C TYR A 101 1.96 1.37 -18.96
N ASP A 102 2.19 2.65 -19.29
CA ASP A 102 3.26 3.02 -20.23
C ASP A 102 4.63 2.95 -19.53
N LEU A 103 5.11 1.71 -19.36
CA LEU A 103 6.39 1.46 -18.68
C LEU A 103 7.59 2.05 -19.43
N ASN A 104 7.50 2.18 -20.75
CA ASN A 104 8.60 2.74 -21.55
C ASN A 104 8.61 4.27 -21.44
N GLY A 105 7.44 4.90 -21.54
CA GLY A 105 7.28 6.33 -21.31
C GLY A 105 7.72 6.72 -19.90
N ALA A 106 7.24 6.01 -18.88
CA ALA A 106 7.63 6.23 -17.50
C ALA A 106 9.15 6.16 -17.29
N LEU A 107 9.79 5.10 -17.82
CA LEU A 107 11.24 4.94 -17.72
C LEU A 107 11.99 6.14 -18.31
N ARG A 108 11.62 6.60 -19.51
CA ARG A 108 12.26 7.76 -20.16
C ARG A 108 12.17 9.02 -19.29
N PHE A 109 11.02 9.26 -18.65
CA PHE A 109 10.85 10.45 -17.84
C PHE A 109 11.51 10.35 -16.47
N TYR A 110 11.59 9.17 -15.86
CA TYR A 110 12.42 8.96 -14.67
C TYR A 110 13.92 9.12 -14.98
N GLU A 111 14.40 8.57 -16.11
CA GLU A 111 15.78 8.76 -16.54
C GLU A 111 16.09 10.24 -16.84
N ARG A 112 15.13 10.99 -17.44
CA ARG A 112 15.22 12.44 -17.60
C ARG A 112 15.31 13.14 -16.27
N ALA A 113 14.47 12.79 -15.28
CA ALA A 113 14.52 13.37 -13.95
C ALA A 113 15.90 13.17 -13.28
N VAL A 114 16.45 11.95 -13.31
CA VAL A 114 17.79 11.66 -12.78
C VAL A 114 18.90 12.36 -13.59
N LYS A 115 18.72 12.60 -14.89
CA LYS A 115 19.68 13.37 -15.69
C LYS A 115 19.67 14.85 -15.31
N LEU A 116 18.48 15.40 -15.01
CA LEU A 116 18.31 16.80 -14.57
C LEU A 116 18.79 17.02 -13.14
N ASP A 117 18.52 16.06 -12.26
CA ASP A 117 19.00 16.04 -10.87
C ASP A 117 19.62 14.66 -10.57
N PRO A 118 20.95 14.53 -10.63
CA PRO A 118 21.67 13.29 -10.35
C PRO A 118 21.55 12.80 -8.89
N THR A 119 20.99 13.62 -7.99
CA THR A 119 20.76 13.27 -6.57
C THR A 119 19.33 12.84 -6.30
N TYR A 120 18.45 12.82 -7.32
CA TYR A 120 17.02 12.53 -7.15
C TYR A 120 16.78 11.04 -6.90
N ALA A 121 16.95 10.61 -5.66
CA ALA A 121 16.85 9.22 -5.23
C ALA A 121 15.48 8.59 -5.52
N ASP A 122 14.37 9.36 -5.39
CA ASP A 122 13.02 8.84 -5.66
C ASP A 122 12.83 8.48 -7.13
N ALA A 123 13.31 9.32 -8.06
CA ALA A 123 13.27 9.01 -9.49
C ALA A 123 14.13 7.77 -9.82
N GLN A 124 15.31 7.66 -9.19
CA GLN A 124 16.18 6.48 -9.34
C GLN A 124 15.53 5.21 -8.78
N ASN A 125 14.79 5.30 -7.65
CA ASN A 125 13.99 4.23 -7.11
C ASN A 125 12.87 3.82 -8.09
N ASN A 126 12.18 4.78 -8.69
CA ASN A 126 11.12 4.54 -9.66
C ASN A 126 11.64 3.85 -10.94
N ILE A 127 12.86 4.14 -11.38
CA ILE A 127 13.53 3.35 -12.42
C ILE A 127 13.63 1.88 -12.02
N GLY A 128 13.97 1.62 -10.75
CA GLY A 128 14.01 0.26 -10.19
C GLY A 128 12.66 -0.44 -10.25
N VAL A 129 11.58 0.29 -9.91
CA VAL A 129 10.20 -0.25 -9.98
C VAL A 129 9.83 -0.64 -11.41
N ILE A 130 10.17 0.18 -12.41
CA ILE A 130 9.92 -0.16 -13.82
C ILE A 130 10.68 -1.44 -14.22
N TRP A 131 11.95 -1.58 -13.82
CA TRP A 131 12.72 -2.80 -14.14
C TRP A 131 12.16 -4.02 -13.42
N TYR A 132 11.63 -3.85 -12.19
CA TYR A 132 10.95 -4.92 -11.47
C TYR A 132 9.67 -5.36 -12.19
N ASP A 133 8.80 -4.42 -12.60
CA ASP A 133 7.57 -4.70 -13.35
C ASP A 133 7.87 -5.40 -14.69
N LYS A 134 8.99 -5.07 -15.34
CA LYS A 134 9.50 -5.77 -16.53
C LYS A 134 10.16 -7.12 -16.23
N LYS A 135 10.14 -7.59 -14.97
CA LYS A 135 10.78 -8.82 -14.50
C LYS A 135 12.29 -8.87 -14.76
N LYS A 136 12.93 -7.70 -14.90
CA LYS A 136 14.39 -7.56 -15.06
C LYS A 136 15.03 -7.29 -13.70
N PHE A 137 14.93 -8.27 -12.79
CA PHE A 137 15.27 -8.13 -11.37
C PHE A 137 16.71 -7.66 -11.12
N GLY A 138 17.68 -8.17 -11.87
CA GLY A 138 19.05 -7.68 -11.77
C GLY A 138 19.25 -6.21 -12.13
N ARG A 139 18.42 -5.64 -13.03
CA ARG A 139 18.41 -4.20 -13.32
C ARG A 139 17.71 -3.42 -12.21
N ALA A 140 16.61 -3.94 -11.68
CA ALA A 140 15.90 -3.37 -10.55
C ALA A 140 16.82 -3.25 -9.32
N ILE A 141 17.52 -4.34 -8.96
CA ILE A 141 18.49 -4.37 -7.86
C ILE A 141 19.52 -3.25 -8.01
N ARG A 142 20.15 -3.13 -9.18
CA ARG A 142 21.14 -2.05 -9.42
C ARG A 142 20.56 -0.66 -9.30
N ALA A 143 19.32 -0.46 -9.77
CA ALA A 143 18.65 0.84 -9.67
C ALA A 143 18.32 1.21 -8.22
N TYR A 144 17.81 0.26 -7.42
CA TYR A 144 17.54 0.49 -5.99
C TYR A 144 18.82 0.73 -5.19
N GLN A 145 19.88 -0.04 -5.44
CA GLN A 145 21.18 0.19 -4.83
C GLN A 145 21.73 1.59 -5.13
N LYS A 146 21.51 2.08 -6.37
CA LYS A 146 21.89 3.44 -6.75
C LYS A 146 21.05 4.49 -6.01
N ALA A 147 19.73 4.27 -5.86
CA ALA A 147 18.86 5.16 -5.08
C ALA A 147 19.30 5.22 -3.60
N ILE A 148 19.63 4.08 -3.00
CA ILE A 148 20.14 3.98 -1.63
C ILE A 148 21.49 4.71 -1.46
N LYS A 149 22.38 4.65 -2.46
CA LYS A 149 23.64 5.42 -2.44
C LYS A 149 23.40 6.93 -2.50
N MET A 150 22.35 7.39 -3.18
CA MET A 150 21.96 8.80 -3.24
C MET A 150 21.32 9.27 -1.93
N ARG A 151 20.47 8.43 -1.33
CA ARG A 151 19.77 8.70 -0.07
C ARG A 151 19.62 7.42 0.74
N SER A 152 20.47 7.25 1.76
CA SER A 152 20.60 6.02 2.54
C SER A 152 19.49 5.79 3.57
N ASP A 153 18.66 6.79 3.85
CA ASP A 153 17.51 6.73 4.77
C ASP A 153 16.18 6.44 4.09
N LEU A 154 16.19 6.08 2.80
CA LEU A 154 14.98 5.80 2.02
C LEU A 154 14.49 4.37 2.25
N ALA A 155 13.72 4.14 3.34
CA ALA A 155 13.19 2.83 3.73
C ALA A 155 12.51 2.09 2.58
N VAL A 156 11.73 2.81 1.74
CA VAL A 156 11.03 2.23 0.58
C VAL A 156 11.99 1.64 -0.45
N SER A 157 13.18 2.21 -0.64
CA SER A 157 14.17 1.65 -1.56
C SER A 157 14.77 0.35 -1.05
N TYR A 158 14.98 0.22 0.26
CA TYR A 158 15.41 -1.05 0.87
C TYR A 158 14.30 -2.10 0.79
N SER A 159 13.05 -1.74 1.04
CA SER A 159 11.92 -2.64 0.88
C SER A 159 11.83 -3.15 -0.57
N ASN A 160 11.87 -2.26 -1.56
CA ASN A 160 11.86 -2.60 -2.98
C ASN A 160 13.08 -3.49 -3.37
N LEU A 161 14.24 -3.20 -2.81
CA LEU A 161 15.45 -4.02 -2.99
C LEU A 161 15.25 -5.43 -2.44
N GLY A 162 14.61 -5.56 -1.26
CA GLY A 162 14.25 -6.84 -0.66
C GLY A 162 13.35 -7.68 -1.56
N TYR A 163 12.28 -7.06 -2.11
CA TYR A 163 11.41 -7.73 -3.09
C TYR A 163 12.17 -8.14 -4.36
N ALA A 164 13.07 -7.30 -4.86
CA ALA A 164 13.84 -7.60 -6.06
C ALA A 164 14.85 -8.74 -5.83
N TYR A 165 15.50 -8.79 -4.68
CA TYR A 165 16.35 -9.90 -4.28
C TYR A 165 15.56 -11.20 -4.12
N PHE A 166 14.39 -11.15 -3.48
CA PHE A 166 13.52 -12.30 -3.38
C PHE A 166 13.13 -12.83 -4.76
N ALA A 167 12.75 -11.91 -5.67
CA ALA A 167 12.38 -12.25 -7.04
C ALA A 167 13.53 -12.87 -7.84
N ASP A 168 14.77 -12.50 -7.52
CA ASP A 168 16.01 -13.03 -8.11
C ASP A 168 16.55 -14.26 -7.33
N LYS A 169 15.77 -14.80 -6.36
CA LYS A 169 16.11 -15.94 -5.49
C LYS A 169 17.33 -15.73 -4.59
N LYS A 170 17.70 -14.47 -4.36
CA LYS A 170 18.79 -14.06 -3.46
C LYS A 170 18.25 -13.83 -2.05
N TYR A 171 17.91 -14.90 -1.37
CA TYR A 171 17.09 -14.86 -0.15
C TYR A 171 17.78 -14.19 1.03
N GLU A 172 19.08 -14.42 1.25
CA GLU A 172 19.83 -13.77 2.34
C GLU A 172 19.92 -12.26 2.16
N GLN A 173 20.18 -11.82 0.92
CA GLN A 173 20.17 -10.39 0.61
C GLN A 173 18.77 -9.77 0.75
N SER A 174 17.73 -10.55 0.46
CA SER A 174 16.34 -10.12 0.65
C SER A 174 16.04 -9.86 2.13
N ILE A 175 16.42 -10.79 3.02
CA ILE A 175 16.26 -10.63 4.47
C ILE A 175 16.99 -9.36 4.94
N SER A 176 18.27 -9.24 4.60
CA SER A 176 19.08 -8.08 4.99
C SER A 176 18.49 -6.76 4.51
N ALA A 177 17.95 -6.72 3.29
CA ALA A 177 17.31 -5.52 2.76
C ALA A 177 16.00 -5.19 3.51
N PHE A 178 15.15 -6.17 3.81
CA PHE A 178 13.94 -5.95 4.61
C PHE A 178 14.25 -5.50 6.04
N GLN A 179 15.28 -6.05 6.68
CA GLN A 179 15.72 -5.60 8.00
C GLN A 179 16.12 -4.13 7.99
N GLN A 180 16.91 -3.70 7.00
CA GLN A 180 17.28 -2.29 6.87
C GLN A 180 16.05 -1.41 6.62
N ALA A 181 15.11 -1.85 5.79
CA ALA A 181 13.85 -1.14 5.57
C ALA A 181 13.07 -0.95 6.87
N LEU A 182 12.87 -2.04 7.64
CA LEU A 182 12.14 -2.04 8.91
C LEU A 182 12.86 -1.25 10.02
N LYS A 183 14.19 -1.23 10.01
CA LYS A 183 14.97 -0.40 10.93
C LYS A 183 14.78 1.10 10.68
N LEU A 184 14.64 1.50 9.42
CA LEU A 184 14.41 2.89 9.03
C LEU A 184 12.95 3.31 9.22
N ASP A 185 12.02 2.43 8.87
CA ASP A 185 10.58 2.64 9.03
C ASP A 185 9.89 1.30 9.34
N PRO A 186 9.49 1.05 10.61
CA PRO A 186 8.81 -0.17 11.02
C PRO A 186 7.48 -0.42 10.28
N THR A 187 6.89 0.61 9.66
CA THR A 187 5.60 0.56 8.97
C THR A 187 5.73 0.49 7.45
N VAL A 188 6.96 0.52 6.91
CA VAL A 188 7.21 0.59 5.45
C VAL A 188 6.53 -0.53 4.66
N MET A 189 6.33 -1.70 5.28
CA MET A 189 5.67 -2.84 4.64
C MET A 189 4.14 -2.72 4.62
N ASP A 190 3.55 -1.83 5.42
CA ASP A 190 2.09 -1.62 5.51
C ASP A 190 1.57 -0.76 4.38
N HIS A 191 2.34 0.25 4.04
CA HIS A 191 1.96 1.21 3.01
C HIS A 191 2.13 0.66 1.60
N GLY A 192 2.49 -0.62 1.51
CA GLY A 192 2.65 -1.39 0.28
C GLY A 192 3.58 -0.69 -0.70
N SER A 193 4.72 -1.27 -0.97
CA SER A 193 5.52 -0.85 -2.11
C SER A 193 4.77 -1.20 -3.41
N GLY A 194 3.63 -0.53 -3.62
CA GLY A 194 2.81 -0.64 -4.81
C GLY A 194 2.60 -2.08 -5.29
N ARG A 195 3.04 -2.41 -6.50
CA ARG A 195 2.87 -3.72 -7.12
C ARG A 195 3.80 -4.82 -6.64
N ALA A 196 4.87 -4.51 -5.92
CA ALA A 196 5.81 -5.54 -5.45
C ALA A 196 5.12 -6.57 -4.53
N GLY A 197 4.15 -6.14 -3.71
CA GLY A 197 3.32 -7.04 -2.90
C GLY A 197 2.36 -7.90 -3.74
N SER A 198 1.77 -7.37 -4.83
CA SER A 198 0.85 -8.11 -5.69
C SER A 198 1.56 -9.19 -6.52
N THR A 199 2.80 -8.96 -6.92
CA THR A 199 3.59 -9.96 -7.67
C THR A 199 3.96 -11.20 -6.86
N VAL A 200 3.83 -11.18 -5.53
CA VAL A 200 4.00 -12.37 -4.69
C VAL A 200 2.81 -13.31 -4.83
N GLN A 201 1.58 -12.78 -4.99
CA GLN A 201 0.37 -13.60 -5.17
C GLN A 201 0.36 -14.37 -6.50
N ASP A 202 1.02 -13.85 -7.54
CA ASP A 202 1.14 -14.51 -8.85
C ASP A 202 2.19 -15.64 -8.87
N ARG A 203 2.83 -15.95 -7.74
CA ARG A 203 3.88 -16.94 -7.63
C ARG A 203 3.34 -18.32 -7.22
N SER A 204 4.20 -19.34 -7.33
CA SER A 204 3.89 -20.66 -6.81
C SER A 204 3.60 -20.61 -5.30
N VAL A 205 2.81 -21.57 -4.80
CA VAL A 205 2.50 -21.71 -3.37
C VAL A 205 3.79 -21.82 -2.56
N ASP A 206 4.77 -22.60 -3.03
CA ASP A 206 6.08 -22.77 -2.36
C ASP A 206 6.86 -21.44 -2.28
N ASP A 207 6.82 -20.61 -3.33
CA ASP A 207 7.48 -19.29 -3.32
C ASP A 207 6.78 -18.32 -2.37
N ARG A 208 5.42 -18.34 -2.31
CA ARG A 208 4.66 -17.50 -1.36
C ARG A 208 4.93 -17.92 0.08
N ALA A 209 4.88 -19.23 0.36
CA ALA A 209 5.18 -19.77 1.68
C ALA A 209 6.58 -19.36 2.15
N LYS A 210 7.58 -19.48 1.28
CA LYS A 210 8.95 -19.06 1.56
C LYS A 210 9.04 -17.54 1.77
N PHE A 211 8.36 -16.74 0.98
CA PHE A 211 8.32 -15.30 1.14
C PHE A 211 7.78 -14.89 2.51
N TYR A 212 6.67 -15.47 2.94
CA TYR A 212 6.10 -15.19 4.26
C TYR A 212 7.03 -15.60 5.40
N PHE A 213 7.73 -16.72 5.25
CA PHE A 213 8.75 -17.13 6.22
C PHE A 213 9.90 -16.11 6.32
N LEU A 214 10.42 -15.62 5.18
CA LEU A 214 11.48 -14.61 5.17
C LEU A 214 11.05 -13.29 5.79
N LEU A 215 9.79 -12.86 5.53
CA LEU A 215 9.22 -11.68 6.20
C LEU A 215 9.08 -11.92 7.71
N ALA A 216 8.58 -13.07 8.13
CA ALA A 216 8.48 -13.41 9.54
C ALA A 216 9.84 -13.30 10.25
N LYS A 217 10.88 -13.84 9.62
CA LYS A 217 12.25 -13.74 10.12
C LYS A 217 12.72 -12.29 10.22
N SER A 218 12.52 -11.50 9.18
CA SER A 218 12.91 -10.08 9.18
C SER A 218 12.20 -9.28 10.27
N PHE A 219 10.91 -9.54 10.52
CA PHE A 219 10.15 -8.90 11.61
C PHE A 219 10.60 -9.37 12.99
N ALA A 220 10.94 -10.66 13.16
CA ALA A 220 11.45 -11.19 14.43
C ALA A 220 12.77 -10.51 14.81
N GLU A 221 13.70 -10.41 13.87
CA GLU A 221 14.99 -9.76 14.07
C GLU A 221 14.88 -8.24 14.26
N ALA A 222 13.81 -7.62 13.72
CA ALA A 222 13.45 -6.22 14.01
C ALA A 222 12.72 -6.03 15.36
N GLY A 223 12.47 -7.10 16.12
CA GLY A 223 11.75 -7.07 17.39
C GLY A 223 10.24 -6.92 17.28
N ASN A 224 9.69 -6.97 16.08
CA ASN A 224 8.23 -6.90 15.86
C ASN A 224 7.62 -8.30 15.86
N PHE A 225 7.46 -8.87 17.06
CA PHE A 225 7.04 -10.25 17.24
C PHE A 225 5.59 -10.50 16.78
N GLU A 226 4.71 -9.54 16.97
CA GLU A 226 3.31 -9.63 16.50
C GLU A 226 3.26 -9.86 14.98
N ARG A 227 3.95 -9.04 14.21
CA ARG A 227 4.01 -9.19 12.76
C ARG A 227 4.72 -10.44 12.32
N SER A 228 5.80 -10.79 13.02
CA SER A 228 6.48 -12.05 12.78
C SER A 228 5.53 -13.24 12.88
N MET A 229 4.70 -13.28 13.94
CA MET A 229 3.68 -14.31 14.12
C MET A 229 2.64 -14.36 13.00
N ILE A 230 2.16 -13.19 12.56
CA ILE A 230 1.21 -13.11 11.43
C ILE A 230 1.82 -13.76 10.16
N TYR A 231 3.08 -13.46 9.87
CA TYR A 231 3.74 -14.00 8.68
C TYR A 231 4.17 -15.47 8.85
N LEU A 232 4.48 -15.93 10.06
CA LEU A 232 4.69 -17.37 10.32
C LEU A 232 3.41 -18.17 10.10
N ARG A 233 2.25 -17.67 10.57
CA ARG A 233 0.95 -18.32 10.31
C ARG A 233 0.68 -18.39 8.80
N LYS A 234 0.87 -17.29 8.07
CA LYS A 234 0.75 -17.29 6.59
C LYS A 234 1.68 -18.29 5.91
N ALA A 235 2.94 -18.37 6.35
CA ALA A 235 3.88 -19.35 5.82
C ALA A 235 3.42 -20.78 6.06
N LYS A 236 2.91 -21.09 7.28
CA LYS A 236 2.34 -22.39 7.64
C LYS A 236 1.09 -22.71 6.79
N ASP A 237 0.21 -21.74 6.60
CA ASP A 237 -1.04 -21.92 5.84
C ASP A 237 -0.78 -22.20 4.37
N GLU A 238 0.21 -21.53 3.79
CA GLU A 238 0.70 -21.78 2.43
C GLU A 238 1.57 -23.06 2.33
N GLY A 239 1.77 -23.78 3.45
CA GLY A 239 2.45 -25.07 3.44
C GLY A 239 3.99 -24.97 3.39
N TYR A 240 4.59 -24.00 4.08
CA TYR A 240 6.05 -23.91 4.19
C TYR A 240 6.67 -25.20 4.72
N LYS A 241 7.51 -25.86 3.91
CA LYS A 241 7.98 -27.22 4.17
C LYS A 241 8.96 -27.31 5.35
N SER A 242 9.67 -26.23 5.64
CA SER A 242 10.69 -26.17 6.69
C SER A 242 10.20 -25.51 7.98
N MET A 243 8.90 -25.61 8.33
CA MET A 243 8.38 -25.05 9.58
C MET A 243 9.09 -25.57 10.83
N LYS A 244 9.62 -26.79 10.81
CA LYS A 244 10.47 -27.35 11.87
C LYS A 244 11.74 -26.53 12.13
N ASP A 245 12.27 -25.87 11.08
CA ASP A 245 13.52 -25.11 11.18
C ASP A 245 13.31 -23.81 12.00
N VAL A 246 12.06 -23.36 12.18
CA VAL A 246 11.70 -22.22 13.06
C VAL A 246 12.20 -22.42 14.48
N GLN A 247 12.17 -23.67 14.99
CA GLN A 247 12.59 -23.99 16.36
C GLN A 247 14.09 -23.80 16.59
N THR A 248 14.89 -23.91 15.55
CA THR A 248 16.35 -23.80 15.60
C THR A 248 16.90 -22.52 14.98
N ASP A 249 16.08 -21.76 14.28
CA ASP A 249 16.52 -20.50 13.68
C ASP A 249 16.67 -19.41 14.75
N PRO A 250 17.89 -18.85 14.92
CA PRO A 250 18.18 -17.84 15.95
C PRO A 250 17.25 -16.61 15.91
N ALA A 251 16.71 -16.27 14.74
CA ALA A 251 15.80 -15.14 14.57
C ALA A 251 14.55 -15.25 15.45
N PHE A 252 14.08 -16.46 15.70
CA PHE A 252 12.86 -16.70 16.49
C PHE A 252 13.12 -17.03 17.95
N SER A 253 14.38 -17.08 18.40
CA SER A 253 14.74 -17.53 19.76
C SER A 253 13.98 -16.77 20.85
N ALA A 254 13.85 -15.45 20.73
CA ALA A 254 13.13 -14.61 21.69
C ALA A 254 11.60 -14.86 21.69
N MET A 255 11.06 -15.51 20.67
CA MET A 255 9.63 -15.78 20.51
C MET A 255 9.23 -17.19 20.96
N MET A 256 10.19 -18.09 21.18
CA MET A 256 9.92 -19.51 21.44
C MET A 256 9.05 -19.78 22.68
N ASN A 257 9.11 -18.89 23.68
CA ASN A 257 8.31 -19.00 24.90
C ASN A 257 6.91 -18.37 24.80
N LEU A 258 6.56 -17.76 23.65
CA LEU A 258 5.24 -17.19 23.44
C LEU A 258 4.21 -18.31 23.22
N PRO A 259 3.03 -18.27 23.89
CA PRO A 259 1.97 -19.28 23.68
C PRO A 259 1.58 -19.44 22.21
N GLU A 260 1.51 -18.34 21.47
CA GLU A 260 1.16 -18.30 20.05
C GLU A 260 2.19 -19.03 19.19
N MET A 261 3.45 -19.09 19.60
CA MET A 261 4.48 -19.83 18.88
C MET A 261 4.23 -21.34 18.96
N GLN A 262 3.78 -21.84 20.10
CA GLN A 262 3.41 -23.26 20.26
C GLN A 262 2.25 -23.64 19.36
N GLU A 263 1.26 -22.74 19.21
CA GLU A 263 0.14 -22.92 18.28
C GLU A 263 0.61 -22.99 16.82
N VAL A 264 1.51 -22.08 16.43
CA VAL A 264 2.05 -22.05 15.06
C VAL A 264 2.88 -23.28 14.77
N LEU A 265 3.65 -23.78 15.73
CA LEU A 265 4.50 -24.96 15.57
C LEU A 265 3.72 -26.29 15.67
N ALA A 266 2.52 -26.27 16.27
CA ALA A 266 1.69 -27.46 16.35
C ALA A 266 1.40 -28.03 14.95
N PRO A 267 1.38 -29.38 14.78
CA PRO A 267 1.00 -30.01 13.53
C PRO A 267 -0.40 -29.54 13.07
N LYS A 268 -0.61 -29.38 11.77
CA LYS A 268 -1.98 -29.20 11.25
C LYS A 268 -2.79 -30.45 11.60
N VAL A 269 -3.84 -30.29 12.41
CA VAL A 269 -4.79 -31.37 12.65
C VAL A 269 -5.50 -31.61 11.33
N GLN A 270 -5.29 -32.78 10.74
CA GLN A 270 -6.07 -33.19 9.56
C GLN A 270 -7.51 -33.45 10.02
N PRO A 271 -8.54 -32.91 9.38
CA PRO A 271 -9.93 -33.08 9.79
C PRO A 271 -10.49 -34.49 9.57
N ASP A 272 -9.72 -35.43 9.05
CA ASP A 272 -10.20 -36.77 8.69
C ASP A 272 -9.48 -37.84 9.48
N GLN A 273 -9.96 -38.13 10.70
CA GLN A 273 -9.97 -39.47 11.29
C GLN A 273 -11.00 -39.53 12.45
N GLN A 274 -12.28 -39.22 12.11
CA GLN A 274 -13.41 -39.71 12.92
C GLN A 274 -14.23 -40.64 12.02
N HIS A 275 -13.85 -41.93 12.06
CA HIS A 275 -14.72 -43.02 11.67
C HIS A 275 -15.04 -43.84 12.91
#